data_befc1e29a47ca247faf8294a8f6c26ac
#
_entry.id   befc1e29a47ca247faf8294a8f6c26ac
#
_cell.length_a   1.000
_cell.length_b   1.000
_cell.length_c   1.000
_cell.angle_alpha   90.00
_cell.angle_beta   90.00
_cell.angle_gamma   90.00
#
_symmetry.space_group_name_H-M   'P 1'
#
loop_
_entity.id
_entity.type
_entity.pdbx_description
1 polymer ?
#
loop_
_entity_poly.entity_id
_entity_poly.type
_entity_poly.pdbx_seq_one_letter_code
_entity_poly.pdbx_strand_id
1 'polypeptide(L)'
;MDTQNTPVHISLWHADFWILAITNLLITMSVYMLIPILPVWMLGSAGLSQQAVGIVMGVYGIGLFLLGGFCNWLVQRYRRNRVCLWAIALVFLALLGCWLVERELHQSWLQYRVLLFLRLVQGAGFGLVQMILSSTLIIDKSESFQRTEANHASAWFGRFALSLGPMLSIVFARTTFSPILASAALALAAYILLATVKFPFRTPDDGVKKISGDRFFLPDAKWLFLNLFLICLSVGILMSTQFTAMFYAMVMVGFAVALLAERFAFVDADLKSQVVAGSILIAAALMMILTRKQMVVNYISPVFVGLGIGLIGSRFLLFFIKLSKHCQRGTAVSTYMLGWESGIAAGLFVGYFFFAEDLHLALSASLVCLILAFGLYVAFTHQWYIRKKNR
;
A
#
# COMPACT_ATOMS: atom_id res chain seq x y z
N MET A 1 -12.15 -34.94 -21.39
CA MET A 1 -11.81 -34.44 -20.06
C MET A 1 -10.34 -34.09 -20.10
N ASP A 2 -10.00 -32.85 -20.42
CA ASP A 2 -8.61 -32.42 -20.42
C ASP A 2 -8.17 -32.25 -18.97
N THR A 3 -7.41 -33.22 -18.51
CA THR A 3 -6.67 -33.09 -17.26
C THR A 3 -5.70 -31.93 -17.42
N GLN A 4 -6.00 -30.82 -16.76
CA GLN A 4 -5.09 -29.68 -16.69
C GLN A 4 -3.79 -30.12 -16.03
N ASN A 5 -2.80 -30.49 -16.80
CA ASN A 5 -1.41 -30.63 -16.37
C ASN A 5 -0.84 -29.22 -16.08
N THR A 6 -1.39 -28.54 -15.08
CA THR A 6 -0.68 -27.44 -14.45
C THR A 6 0.37 -28.07 -13.55
N PRO A 7 1.66 -27.76 -13.69
CA PRO A 7 2.68 -28.31 -12.81
C PRO A 7 2.32 -27.95 -11.36
N VAL A 8 2.15 -28.96 -10.53
CA VAL A 8 1.87 -28.83 -9.10
C VAL A 8 3.17 -28.32 -8.45
N HIS A 9 3.18 -27.06 -8.09
CA HIS A 9 4.31 -26.49 -7.35
C HIS A 9 4.18 -26.85 -5.87
N ILE A 10 4.91 -27.83 -5.42
CA ILE A 10 4.93 -28.28 -4.01
C ILE A 10 5.47 -27.18 -3.09
N SER A 11 6.37 -26.33 -3.58
CA SER A 11 6.93 -25.19 -2.84
C SER A 11 6.25 -23.88 -3.25
N LEU A 12 5.86 -23.05 -2.27
CA LEU A 12 5.32 -21.71 -2.52
C LEU A 12 6.30 -20.83 -3.31
N TRP A 13 7.59 -20.92 -3.00
CA TRP A 13 8.66 -20.08 -3.52
C TRP A 13 9.20 -20.54 -4.89
N HIS A 14 8.31 -20.82 -5.85
CA HIS A 14 8.67 -21.11 -7.24
C HIS A 14 8.86 -19.81 -8.05
N ALA A 15 9.46 -19.92 -9.26
CA ALA A 15 9.84 -18.77 -10.08
C ALA A 15 8.68 -17.80 -10.37
N ASP A 16 7.50 -18.32 -10.75
CA ASP A 16 6.34 -17.48 -11.04
C ASP A 16 5.86 -16.68 -9.82
N PHE A 17 5.90 -17.29 -8.62
CA PHE A 17 5.55 -16.60 -7.38
C PHE A 17 6.55 -15.48 -7.05
N TRP A 18 7.87 -15.74 -7.20
CA TRP A 18 8.89 -14.72 -7.03
C TRP A 18 8.69 -13.54 -7.99
N ILE A 19 8.40 -13.81 -9.26
CA ILE A 19 8.14 -12.75 -10.25
C ILE A 19 6.92 -11.92 -9.82
N LEU A 20 5.83 -12.53 -9.37
CA LEU A 20 4.64 -11.82 -8.90
C LEU A 20 4.92 -10.99 -7.63
N ALA A 21 5.67 -11.54 -6.67
CA ALA A 21 6.04 -10.83 -5.45
C ALA A 21 6.95 -9.62 -5.74
N ILE A 22 7.94 -9.79 -6.63
CA ILE A 22 8.81 -8.69 -7.07
C ILE A 22 8.02 -7.67 -7.90
N THR A 23 7.09 -8.11 -8.75
CA THR A 23 6.17 -7.18 -9.46
C THR A 23 5.38 -6.33 -8.48
N ASN A 24 4.85 -6.94 -7.41
CA ASN A 24 4.16 -6.19 -6.35
C ASN A 24 5.08 -5.19 -5.66
N LEU A 25 6.31 -5.58 -5.34
CA LEU A 25 7.32 -4.68 -4.78
C LEU A 25 7.57 -3.49 -5.69
N LEU A 26 7.91 -3.73 -6.95
CA LEU A 26 8.32 -2.69 -7.90
C LEU A 26 7.18 -1.71 -8.20
N ILE A 27 5.96 -2.21 -8.43
CA ILE A 27 4.82 -1.32 -8.72
C ILE A 27 4.43 -0.51 -7.48
N THR A 28 4.53 -1.06 -6.28
CA THR A 28 4.26 -0.33 -5.03
C THR A 28 5.38 0.68 -4.73
N MET A 29 6.65 0.31 -4.95
CA MET A 29 7.77 1.25 -4.85
C MET A 29 7.62 2.43 -5.80
N SER A 30 7.19 2.19 -7.06
CA SER A 30 7.00 3.27 -8.04
C SER A 30 6.00 4.34 -7.56
N VAL A 31 4.98 3.94 -6.83
CA VAL A 31 3.99 4.86 -6.23
C VAL A 31 4.57 5.57 -5.01
N TYR A 32 5.22 4.84 -4.11
CA TYR A 32 5.73 5.39 -2.86
C TYR A 32 6.96 6.27 -3.02
N MET A 33 7.71 6.15 -4.12
CA MET A 33 8.78 7.08 -4.47
C MET A 33 8.29 8.53 -4.57
N LEU A 34 7.04 8.76 -4.94
CA LEU A 34 6.47 10.10 -5.03
C LEU A 34 6.22 10.76 -3.67
N ILE A 35 6.16 10.00 -2.58
CA ILE A 35 5.79 10.53 -1.24
C ILE A 35 6.73 11.65 -0.80
N PRO A 36 8.07 11.49 -0.79
CA PRO A 36 8.97 12.58 -0.37
C PRO A 36 9.28 13.58 -1.48
N ILE A 37 9.28 13.18 -2.74
CA ILE A 37 9.83 13.99 -3.83
C ILE A 37 8.81 14.92 -4.46
N LEU A 38 7.61 14.42 -4.74
CA LEU A 38 6.59 15.20 -5.43
C LEU A 38 6.17 16.44 -4.62
N PRO A 39 5.94 16.37 -3.29
CA PRO A 39 5.65 17.55 -2.49
C PRO A 39 6.79 18.57 -2.47
N VAL A 40 8.04 18.12 -2.35
CA VAL A 40 9.22 19.02 -2.34
C VAL A 40 9.31 19.79 -3.65
N TRP A 41 9.14 19.12 -4.78
CA TRP A 41 9.13 19.77 -6.09
C TRP A 41 7.94 20.72 -6.25
N MET A 42 6.73 20.31 -5.84
CA MET A 42 5.54 21.15 -5.94
C MET A 42 5.63 22.42 -5.11
N LEU A 43 6.17 22.36 -3.89
CA LEU A 43 6.36 23.51 -3.01
C LEU A 43 7.49 24.41 -3.49
N GLY A 44 8.63 23.81 -3.87
CA GLY A 44 9.83 24.56 -4.25
C GLY A 44 9.77 25.10 -5.67
N SER A 45 9.85 24.20 -6.67
CA SER A 45 10.02 24.58 -8.08
C SER A 45 8.71 24.99 -8.75
N ALA A 46 7.60 24.32 -8.44
CA ALA A 46 6.30 24.65 -9.03
C ALA A 46 5.57 25.82 -8.32
N GLY A 47 6.01 26.19 -7.11
CA GLY A 47 5.44 27.31 -6.34
C GLY A 47 3.98 27.10 -5.94
N LEU A 48 3.54 25.86 -5.76
CA LEU A 48 2.18 25.53 -5.35
C LEU A 48 1.99 25.73 -3.84
N SER A 49 0.78 26.08 -3.43
CA SER A 49 0.44 26.20 -2.01
C SER A 49 0.43 24.81 -1.35
N GLN A 50 0.67 24.77 -0.03
CA GLN A 50 0.61 23.56 0.78
C GLN A 50 -0.72 22.82 0.67
N GLN A 51 -1.82 23.58 0.62
CA GLN A 51 -3.16 23.04 0.44
C GLN A 51 -3.30 22.36 -0.92
N ALA A 52 -2.77 22.95 -1.99
CA ALA A 52 -2.74 22.33 -3.31
C ALA A 52 -1.94 21.04 -3.32
N VAL A 53 -0.78 21.02 -2.65
CA VAL A 53 0.04 19.82 -2.47
C VAL A 53 -0.75 18.73 -1.72
N GLY A 54 -1.39 19.07 -0.61
CA GLY A 54 -2.24 18.13 0.13
C GLY A 54 -3.32 17.49 -0.74
N ILE A 55 -4.04 18.30 -1.54
CA ILE A 55 -5.09 17.82 -2.43
C ILE A 55 -4.49 16.87 -3.51
N VAL A 56 -3.37 17.24 -4.13
CA VAL A 56 -2.70 16.41 -5.14
C VAL A 56 -2.23 15.07 -4.55
N MET A 57 -1.72 15.08 -3.31
CA MET A 57 -1.31 13.84 -2.64
C MET A 57 -2.51 12.98 -2.24
N GLY A 58 -3.60 13.59 -1.80
CA GLY A 58 -4.81 12.89 -1.35
C GLY A 58 -5.69 12.33 -2.46
N VAL A 59 -5.78 13.00 -3.62
CA VAL A 59 -6.66 12.58 -4.73
C VAL A 59 -6.30 11.18 -5.27
N TYR A 60 -5.06 10.77 -5.14
CA TYR A 60 -4.62 9.41 -5.40
C TYR A 60 -5.46 8.39 -4.62
N GLY A 61 -5.77 8.66 -3.34
CA GLY A 61 -6.60 7.80 -2.50
C GLY A 61 -8.03 7.64 -3.03
N ILE A 62 -8.61 8.68 -3.62
CA ILE A 62 -9.92 8.61 -4.29
C ILE A 62 -9.80 7.72 -5.53
N GLY A 63 -8.73 7.88 -6.30
CA GLY A 63 -8.44 7.07 -7.48
C GLY A 63 -8.49 5.58 -7.20
N LEU A 64 -7.97 5.10 -6.07
CA LEU A 64 -7.92 3.67 -5.71
C LEU A 64 -9.28 2.97 -5.82
N PHE A 65 -10.37 3.67 -5.59
CA PHE A 65 -11.73 3.11 -5.60
C PHE A 65 -12.41 3.17 -6.98
N LEU A 66 -11.93 4.01 -7.89
CA LEU A 66 -12.62 4.32 -9.15
C LEU A 66 -12.91 3.10 -10.02
N LEU A 67 -11.93 2.23 -10.19
CA LEU A 67 -12.07 1.04 -11.04
C LEU A 67 -12.47 -0.22 -10.26
N GLY A 68 -12.60 -0.13 -8.93
CA GLY A 68 -12.85 -1.28 -8.08
C GLY A 68 -14.14 -2.01 -8.39
N GLY A 69 -15.24 -1.27 -8.58
CA GLY A 69 -16.52 -1.86 -8.92
C GLY A 69 -16.54 -2.64 -10.24
N PHE A 70 -15.64 -2.31 -11.16
CA PHE A 70 -15.49 -2.98 -12.45
C PHE A 70 -14.49 -4.14 -12.42
N CYS A 71 -13.72 -4.30 -11.35
CA CYS A 71 -12.62 -5.27 -11.26
C CYS A 71 -13.07 -6.69 -11.60
N ASN A 72 -14.19 -7.15 -11.00
CA ASN A 72 -14.71 -8.49 -11.24
C ASN A 72 -15.11 -8.70 -12.71
N TRP A 73 -15.81 -7.75 -13.30
CA TRP A 73 -16.22 -7.80 -14.72
C TRP A 73 -14.99 -7.82 -15.65
N LEU A 74 -14.02 -6.93 -15.44
CA LEU A 74 -12.80 -6.85 -16.24
C LEU A 74 -12.04 -8.17 -16.24
N VAL A 75 -11.87 -8.78 -15.07
CA VAL A 75 -11.09 -10.01 -14.87
C VAL A 75 -11.81 -11.25 -15.44
N GLN A 76 -13.14 -11.24 -15.50
CA GLN A 76 -13.91 -12.34 -16.06
C GLN A 76 -14.17 -12.20 -17.55
N ARG A 77 -14.31 -10.97 -18.06
CA ARG A 77 -14.49 -10.70 -19.49
C ARG A 77 -13.22 -10.81 -20.30
N TYR A 78 -12.09 -10.37 -19.69
CA TYR A 78 -10.78 -10.35 -20.36
C TYR A 78 -9.80 -11.30 -19.66
N ARG A 79 -8.65 -11.55 -20.27
CA ARG A 79 -7.57 -12.31 -19.62
C ARG A 79 -7.03 -11.52 -18.44
N ARG A 80 -7.02 -12.12 -17.26
CA ARG A 80 -6.64 -11.50 -15.96
C ARG A 80 -5.29 -10.81 -16.00
N ASN A 81 -4.28 -11.51 -16.55
CA ASN A 81 -2.93 -10.95 -16.70
C ASN A 81 -2.91 -9.72 -17.63
N ARG A 82 -3.70 -9.72 -18.73
CA ARG A 82 -3.78 -8.55 -19.62
C ARG A 82 -4.43 -7.36 -18.93
N VAL A 83 -5.48 -7.57 -18.16
CA VAL A 83 -6.11 -6.48 -17.39
C VAL A 83 -5.13 -5.90 -16.39
N CYS A 84 -4.35 -6.74 -15.70
CA CYS A 84 -3.31 -6.28 -14.78
C CYS A 84 -2.21 -5.51 -15.53
N LEU A 85 -1.77 -5.98 -16.70
CA LEU A 85 -0.80 -5.28 -17.56
C LEU A 85 -1.33 -3.91 -18.01
N TRP A 86 -2.60 -3.81 -18.42
CA TRP A 86 -3.22 -2.51 -18.76
C TRP A 86 -3.25 -1.57 -17.56
N ALA A 87 -3.54 -2.08 -16.38
CA ALA A 87 -3.54 -1.29 -15.16
C ALA A 87 -2.13 -0.79 -14.79
N ILE A 88 -1.08 -1.63 -14.94
CA ILE A 88 0.31 -1.22 -14.74
C ILE A 88 0.73 -0.20 -15.80
N ALA A 89 0.35 -0.39 -17.08
CA ALA A 89 0.60 0.57 -18.13
C ALA A 89 -0.04 1.94 -17.84
N LEU A 90 -1.25 1.95 -17.27
CA LEU A 90 -1.92 3.17 -16.84
C LEU A 90 -1.14 3.89 -15.73
N VAL A 91 -0.61 3.15 -14.73
CA VAL A 91 0.27 3.71 -13.70
C VAL A 91 1.56 4.26 -14.31
N PHE A 92 2.19 3.51 -15.21
CA PHE A 92 3.41 3.93 -15.91
C PHE A 92 3.20 5.24 -16.69
N LEU A 93 2.12 5.32 -17.48
CA LEU A 93 1.79 6.52 -18.25
C LEU A 93 1.47 7.73 -17.35
N ALA A 94 0.80 7.51 -16.22
CA ALA A 94 0.55 8.58 -15.26
C ALA A 94 1.85 9.09 -14.61
N LEU A 95 2.79 8.20 -14.26
CA LEU A 95 4.10 8.56 -13.72
C LEU A 95 4.96 9.29 -14.76
N LEU A 96 4.96 8.80 -16.00
CA LEU A 96 5.63 9.47 -17.10
C LEU A 96 5.04 10.87 -17.36
N GLY A 97 3.72 10.99 -17.26
CA GLY A 97 3.02 12.28 -17.32
C GLY A 97 3.45 13.22 -16.18
N CYS A 98 3.60 12.73 -14.95
CA CYS A 98 4.12 13.54 -13.84
C CYS A 98 5.55 14.05 -14.12
N TRP A 99 6.41 13.21 -14.70
CA TRP A 99 7.75 13.61 -15.10
C TRP A 99 7.73 14.66 -16.23
N LEU A 100 6.85 14.53 -17.22
CA LEU A 100 6.69 15.52 -18.27
C LEU A 100 6.18 16.86 -17.72
N VAL A 101 5.28 16.84 -16.72
CA VAL A 101 4.84 18.06 -16.04
C VAL A 101 6.00 18.73 -15.30
N GLU A 102 6.85 17.94 -14.62
CA GLU A 102 8.04 18.45 -13.96
C GLU A 102 8.99 19.16 -14.92
N ARG A 103 9.14 18.62 -16.13
CA ARG A 103 10.15 19.08 -17.09
C ARG A 103 9.66 20.19 -18.01
N GLU A 104 8.44 20.07 -18.55
CA GLU A 104 7.99 20.89 -19.71
C GLU A 104 6.94 21.95 -19.32
N LEU A 105 6.20 21.76 -18.22
CA LEU A 105 5.20 22.74 -17.80
C LEU A 105 5.81 23.76 -16.83
N HIS A 106 5.54 25.05 -17.08
CA HIS A 106 6.07 26.14 -16.28
C HIS A 106 4.96 26.99 -15.61
N GLN A 107 3.70 26.73 -15.96
CA GLN A 107 2.55 27.45 -15.41
C GLN A 107 1.96 26.70 -14.21
N SER A 108 2.08 27.22 -13.01
CA SER A 108 1.69 26.56 -11.76
C SER A 108 0.22 26.09 -11.73
N TRP A 109 -0.73 26.89 -12.26
CA TRP A 109 -2.13 26.48 -12.29
C TRP A 109 -2.40 25.30 -13.22
N LEU A 110 -1.69 25.21 -14.34
CA LEU A 110 -1.80 24.11 -15.29
C LEU A 110 -1.12 22.85 -14.72
N GLN A 111 0.06 23.00 -14.11
CA GLN A 111 0.75 21.92 -13.39
C GLN A 111 -0.20 21.32 -12.33
N TYR A 112 -0.84 22.14 -11.50
CA TYR A 112 -1.76 21.67 -10.49
C TYR A 112 -2.92 20.84 -11.08
N ARG A 113 -3.60 21.32 -12.10
CA ARG A 113 -4.73 20.59 -12.72
C ARG A 113 -4.31 19.28 -13.36
N VAL A 114 -3.19 19.31 -14.10
CA VAL A 114 -2.68 18.13 -14.77
C VAL A 114 -2.21 17.08 -13.72
N LEU A 115 -1.52 17.52 -12.67
CA LEU A 115 -1.13 16.63 -11.57
C LEU A 115 -2.32 16.01 -10.84
N LEU A 116 -3.40 16.77 -10.59
CA LEU A 116 -4.63 16.20 -10.02
C LEU A 116 -5.17 15.07 -10.87
N PHE A 117 -5.28 15.29 -12.18
CA PHE A 117 -5.76 14.27 -13.11
C PHE A 117 -4.83 13.05 -13.14
N LEU A 118 -3.52 13.27 -13.26
CA LEU A 118 -2.53 12.19 -13.31
C LEU A 118 -2.51 11.37 -12.01
N ARG A 119 -2.61 12.01 -10.85
CA ARG A 119 -2.67 11.33 -9.56
C ARG A 119 -3.96 10.53 -9.38
N LEU A 120 -5.09 11.04 -9.87
CA LEU A 120 -6.35 10.30 -9.89
C LEU A 120 -6.25 9.05 -10.76
N VAL A 121 -5.70 9.19 -11.97
CA VAL A 121 -5.47 8.09 -12.92
C VAL A 121 -4.47 7.07 -12.36
N GLN A 122 -3.38 7.55 -11.76
CA GLN A 122 -2.41 6.69 -11.08
C GLN A 122 -3.06 5.87 -9.97
N GLY A 123 -3.89 6.50 -9.13
CA GLY A 123 -4.65 5.81 -8.09
C GLY A 123 -5.58 4.75 -8.66
N ALA A 124 -6.31 5.06 -9.73
CA ALA A 124 -7.23 4.13 -10.39
C ALA A 124 -6.49 2.90 -10.96
N GLY A 125 -5.37 3.13 -11.66
CA GLY A 125 -4.52 2.06 -12.16
C GLY A 125 -3.93 1.22 -11.04
N PHE A 126 -3.34 1.84 -10.02
CA PHE A 126 -2.71 1.13 -8.91
C PHE A 126 -3.72 0.34 -8.08
N GLY A 127 -4.89 0.90 -7.77
CA GLY A 127 -5.96 0.18 -7.09
C GLY A 127 -6.37 -1.08 -7.84
N LEU A 128 -6.55 -0.97 -9.15
CA LEU A 128 -6.89 -2.12 -10.01
C LEU A 128 -5.77 -3.16 -10.04
N VAL A 129 -4.48 -2.74 -10.13
CA VAL A 129 -3.32 -3.64 -10.05
C VAL A 129 -3.35 -4.43 -8.74
N GLN A 130 -3.48 -3.75 -7.60
CA GLN A 130 -3.46 -4.38 -6.29
C GLN A 130 -4.62 -5.38 -6.12
N MET A 131 -5.82 -5.02 -6.57
CA MET A 131 -6.97 -5.92 -6.53
C MET A 131 -6.74 -7.18 -7.38
N ILE A 132 -6.23 -7.06 -8.61
CA ILE A 132 -6.04 -8.21 -9.50
C ILE A 132 -4.87 -9.06 -9.05
N LEU A 133 -3.75 -8.45 -8.67
CA LEU A 133 -2.55 -9.16 -8.27
C LEU A 133 -2.82 -10.04 -7.05
N SER A 134 -3.37 -9.45 -5.98
CA SER A 134 -3.62 -10.13 -4.73
C SER A 134 -4.83 -11.07 -4.75
N SER A 135 -5.94 -10.68 -5.40
CA SER A 135 -7.16 -11.46 -5.41
C SER A 135 -7.18 -12.57 -6.45
N THR A 136 -6.30 -12.53 -7.44
CA THR A 136 -6.38 -13.40 -8.61
C THR A 136 -5.04 -14.02 -8.99
N LEU A 137 -4.05 -13.21 -9.39
CA LEU A 137 -2.83 -13.73 -10.01
C LEU A 137 -1.96 -14.55 -9.04
N ILE A 138 -1.79 -14.07 -7.81
CA ILE A 138 -1.06 -14.77 -6.74
C ILE A 138 -1.79 -16.07 -6.35
N ILE A 139 -3.14 -15.99 -6.25
CA ILE A 139 -3.97 -17.15 -5.92
C ILE A 139 -3.93 -18.21 -7.04
N ASP A 140 -3.91 -17.78 -8.31
CA ASP A 140 -3.85 -18.70 -9.46
C ASP A 140 -2.50 -19.45 -9.57
N LYS A 141 -1.45 -18.89 -8.97
CA LYS A 141 -0.09 -19.47 -8.94
C LYS A 141 0.27 -20.12 -7.61
N SER A 142 -0.69 -20.27 -6.70
CA SER A 142 -0.49 -20.93 -5.42
C SER A 142 -1.46 -22.08 -5.21
N GLU A 143 -0.99 -23.15 -4.56
CA GLU A 143 -1.81 -24.28 -4.18
C GLU A 143 -2.92 -23.88 -3.19
N SER A 144 -4.03 -24.58 -3.20
CA SER A 144 -5.22 -24.27 -2.41
C SER A 144 -4.94 -24.04 -0.93
N PHE A 145 -4.08 -24.88 -0.34
CA PHE A 145 -3.69 -24.79 1.07
C PHE A 145 -2.68 -23.69 1.36
N GLN A 146 -1.90 -23.24 0.36
CA GLN A 146 -0.87 -22.19 0.49
C GLN A 146 -1.38 -20.77 0.20
N ARG A 147 -2.61 -20.58 -0.27
CA ARG A 147 -3.14 -19.29 -0.70
C ARG A 147 -3.07 -18.18 0.36
N THR A 148 -3.28 -18.55 1.62
CA THR A 148 -3.19 -17.59 2.73
C THR A 148 -1.74 -17.16 2.94
N GLU A 149 -0.81 -18.09 2.92
CA GLU A 149 0.62 -17.84 3.03
C GLU A 149 1.15 -17.02 1.84
N ALA A 150 0.72 -17.36 0.62
CA ALA A 150 1.06 -16.63 -0.59
C ALA A 150 0.66 -15.14 -0.52
N ASN A 151 -0.58 -14.86 -0.10
CA ASN A 151 -1.04 -13.50 0.08
C ASN A 151 -0.29 -12.78 1.20
N HIS A 152 0.00 -13.47 2.30
CA HIS A 152 0.77 -12.92 3.41
C HIS A 152 2.20 -12.59 2.99
N ALA A 153 2.88 -13.49 2.29
CA ALA A 153 4.23 -13.27 1.77
C ALA A 153 4.25 -12.12 0.75
N SER A 154 3.33 -12.11 -0.21
CA SER A 154 3.25 -11.02 -1.20
C SER A 154 2.96 -9.65 -0.57
N ALA A 155 2.13 -9.60 0.48
CA ALA A 155 1.86 -8.35 1.20
C ALA A 155 3.11 -7.80 1.91
N TRP A 156 4.05 -8.65 2.31
CA TRP A 156 5.34 -8.19 2.85
C TRP A 156 6.18 -7.44 1.82
N PHE A 157 6.18 -7.88 0.57
CA PHE A 157 6.85 -7.14 -0.51
C PHE A 157 6.24 -5.75 -0.71
N GLY A 158 4.91 -5.61 -0.64
CA GLY A 158 4.24 -4.31 -0.66
C GLY A 158 4.62 -3.41 0.53
N ARG A 159 4.78 -3.98 1.74
CA ARG A 159 5.23 -3.22 2.92
C ARG A 159 6.69 -2.77 2.81
N PHE A 160 7.57 -3.62 2.29
CA PHE A 160 8.96 -3.21 2.04
C PHE A 160 9.04 -2.01 1.09
N ALA A 161 8.13 -1.90 0.14
CA ALA A 161 8.04 -0.77 -0.75
C ALA A 161 7.82 0.56 -0.02
N LEU A 162 7.13 0.56 1.15
CA LEU A 162 6.89 1.75 1.96
C LEU A 162 8.20 2.35 2.54
N SER A 163 9.21 1.53 2.70
CA SER A 163 10.55 1.95 3.09
C SER A 163 11.46 2.19 1.88
N LEU A 164 11.55 1.19 0.98
CA LEU A 164 12.49 1.21 -0.14
C LEU A 164 12.16 2.29 -1.17
N GLY A 165 10.88 2.53 -1.46
CA GLY A 165 10.44 3.54 -2.43
C GLY A 165 10.91 4.95 -2.05
N PRO A 166 10.50 5.50 -0.89
CA PRO A 166 10.94 6.80 -0.42
C PRO A 166 12.46 6.91 -0.24
N MET A 167 13.10 5.85 0.29
CA MET A 167 14.56 5.83 0.44
C MET A 167 15.27 6.03 -0.91
N LEU A 168 14.89 5.24 -1.92
CA LEU A 168 15.49 5.32 -3.25
C LEU A 168 15.22 6.66 -3.92
N SER A 169 14.02 7.22 -3.78
CA SER A 169 13.69 8.51 -4.38
C SER A 169 14.56 9.64 -3.83
N ILE A 170 14.83 9.66 -2.51
CA ILE A 170 15.70 10.64 -1.88
C ILE A 170 17.15 10.44 -2.32
N VAL A 171 17.60 9.19 -2.53
CA VAL A 171 18.93 8.89 -3.06
C VAL A 171 19.04 9.38 -4.50
N PHE A 172 18.06 9.11 -5.36
CA PHE A 172 18.04 9.60 -6.75
C PHE A 172 17.99 11.13 -6.84
N ALA A 173 17.30 11.80 -5.91
CA ALA A 173 17.27 13.26 -5.86
C ALA A 173 18.65 13.92 -5.67
N ARG A 174 19.65 13.16 -5.25
CA ARG A 174 21.06 13.62 -5.13
C ARG A 174 21.88 13.35 -6.40
N THR A 175 21.28 12.72 -7.40
CA THR A 175 21.91 12.42 -8.68
C THR A 175 21.34 13.32 -9.79
N THR A 176 21.88 13.22 -10.98
CA THR A 176 21.35 13.92 -12.18
C THR A 176 20.08 13.26 -12.75
N PHE A 177 19.71 12.10 -12.26
CA PHE A 177 18.55 11.34 -12.75
C PHE A 177 17.28 11.72 -11.98
N SER A 178 16.20 12.10 -12.68
CA SER A 178 14.94 12.47 -12.02
C SER A 178 14.34 11.30 -11.27
N PRO A 179 14.03 11.47 -9.96
CA PRO A 179 13.37 10.43 -9.17
C PRO A 179 11.97 10.06 -9.69
N ILE A 180 11.26 11.01 -10.29
CA ILE A 180 9.94 10.75 -10.91
C ILE A 180 10.10 9.85 -12.14
N LEU A 181 11.14 10.08 -12.95
CA LEU A 181 11.45 9.19 -14.07
C LEU A 181 11.89 7.78 -13.58
N ALA A 182 12.65 7.72 -12.48
CA ALA A 182 13.01 6.45 -11.84
C ALA A 182 11.76 5.67 -11.38
N SER A 183 10.76 6.37 -10.81
CA SER A 183 9.50 5.73 -10.42
C SER A 183 8.75 5.15 -11.63
N ALA A 184 8.73 5.85 -12.76
CA ALA A 184 8.16 5.33 -14.02
C ALA A 184 8.94 4.11 -14.53
N ALA A 185 10.28 4.12 -14.45
CA ALA A 185 11.10 2.98 -14.83
C ALA A 185 10.81 1.72 -13.99
N LEU A 186 10.54 1.87 -12.67
CA LEU A 186 10.12 0.74 -11.82
C LEU A 186 8.75 0.19 -12.23
N ALA A 187 7.80 1.05 -12.60
CA ALA A 187 6.50 0.60 -13.10
C ALA A 187 6.65 -0.15 -14.44
N LEU A 188 7.54 0.33 -15.33
CA LEU A 188 7.86 -0.37 -16.58
C LEU A 188 8.52 -1.73 -16.31
N ALA A 189 9.45 -1.80 -15.37
CA ALA A 189 10.08 -3.07 -14.96
C ALA A 189 9.03 -4.06 -14.41
N ALA A 190 8.09 -3.59 -13.58
CA ALA A 190 6.97 -4.40 -13.10
C ALA A 190 6.09 -4.92 -14.25
N TYR A 191 5.83 -4.08 -15.27
CA TYR A 191 5.10 -4.47 -16.49
C TYR A 191 5.82 -5.59 -17.24
N ILE A 192 7.12 -5.43 -17.48
CA ILE A 192 7.94 -6.42 -18.20
C ILE A 192 7.98 -7.75 -17.45
N LEU A 193 8.20 -7.73 -16.12
CA LEU A 193 8.21 -8.93 -15.29
C LEU A 193 6.87 -9.66 -15.33
N LEU A 194 5.75 -8.96 -15.15
CA LEU A 194 4.43 -9.59 -15.21
C LEU A 194 4.14 -10.19 -16.59
N ALA A 195 4.62 -9.56 -17.68
CA ALA A 195 4.43 -10.05 -19.03
C ALA A 195 5.10 -11.41 -19.29
N THR A 196 6.15 -11.76 -18.52
CA THR A 196 6.84 -13.07 -18.66
C THR A 196 6.04 -14.22 -18.06
N VAL A 197 5.12 -13.95 -17.12
CA VAL A 197 4.37 -15.02 -16.43
C VAL A 197 3.20 -15.50 -17.29
N LYS A 198 3.15 -16.81 -17.54
CA LYS A 198 2.07 -17.45 -18.29
C LYS A 198 0.92 -17.84 -17.35
N PHE A 199 -0.29 -17.44 -17.68
CA PHE A 199 -1.50 -17.83 -16.96
C PHE A 199 -2.39 -18.72 -17.83
N PRO A 200 -3.07 -19.72 -17.24
CA PRO A 200 -3.97 -20.56 -17.98
C PRO A 200 -5.11 -19.74 -18.60
N PHE A 201 -5.51 -20.15 -19.79
CA PHE A 201 -6.65 -19.53 -20.45
C PHE A 201 -7.95 -19.96 -19.74
N ARG A 202 -8.81 -18.98 -19.48
CA ARG A 202 -10.22 -19.23 -19.11
C ARG A 202 -11.12 -18.60 -20.15
N THR A 203 -12.17 -19.30 -20.53
CA THR A 203 -13.21 -18.76 -21.41
C THR A 203 -13.83 -17.53 -20.77
N PRO A 204 -14.00 -16.43 -21.53
CA PRO A 204 -14.72 -15.25 -21.04
C PRO A 204 -16.13 -15.61 -20.60
N ASP A 205 -16.58 -15.01 -19.50
CA ASP A 205 -17.95 -15.14 -19.02
C ASP A 205 -18.71 -13.84 -19.34
N ASP A 206 -19.74 -13.95 -20.20
CA ASP A 206 -20.55 -12.83 -20.66
C ASP A 206 -21.70 -12.49 -19.70
N GLY A 207 -22.02 -13.38 -18.76
CA GLY A 207 -23.12 -13.23 -17.79
C GLY A 207 -22.78 -12.38 -16.56
N VAL A 208 -21.54 -11.90 -16.44
CA VAL A 208 -21.07 -11.19 -15.26
C VAL A 208 -21.60 -9.76 -15.21
N LYS A 209 -22.14 -9.34 -14.08
CA LYS A 209 -22.55 -7.95 -13.84
C LYS A 209 -21.35 -6.99 -13.98
N LYS A 210 -21.58 -5.88 -14.70
CA LYS A 210 -20.53 -4.86 -14.93
C LYS A 210 -20.02 -4.23 -13.65
N ILE A 211 -20.89 -3.99 -12.67
CA ILE A 211 -20.55 -3.41 -11.36
C ILE A 211 -20.86 -4.44 -10.28
N SER A 212 -19.86 -4.73 -9.46
CA SER A 212 -19.95 -5.70 -8.37
C SER A 212 -19.01 -5.33 -7.23
N GLY A 213 -19.37 -5.64 -5.98
CA GLY A 213 -18.47 -5.57 -4.83
C GLY A 213 -17.47 -6.72 -4.77
N ASP A 214 -17.67 -7.78 -5.57
CA ASP A 214 -16.75 -8.91 -5.60
C ASP A 214 -15.36 -8.50 -6.13
N ARG A 215 -14.30 -9.04 -5.52
CA ARG A 215 -12.89 -8.67 -5.75
C ARG A 215 -12.55 -7.19 -5.47
N PHE A 216 -13.50 -6.42 -4.98
CA PHE A 216 -13.35 -5.01 -4.67
C PHE A 216 -13.43 -4.75 -3.17
N PHE A 217 -14.62 -4.85 -2.58
CA PHE A 217 -14.85 -4.50 -1.19
C PHE A 217 -15.75 -5.49 -0.48
N LEU A 218 -15.31 -5.94 0.72
CA LEU A 218 -16.04 -6.84 1.61
C LEU A 218 -16.81 -6.03 2.66
N PRO A 219 -18.15 -5.80 2.51
CA PRO A 219 -18.91 -4.98 3.45
C PRO A 219 -18.88 -5.49 4.89
N ASP A 220 -18.77 -6.81 5.03
CA ASP A 220 -18.66 -7.46 6.33
C ASP A 220 -17.41 -7.07 7.09
N ALA A 221 -16.36 -6.59 6.44
CA ALA A 221 -15.10 -6.19 7.05
C ALA A 221 -14.99 -4.67 7.35
N LYS A 222 -16.09 -3.92 7.25
CA LYS A 222 -16.10 -2.44 7.36
C LYS A 222 -15.42 -1.89 8.61
N TRP A 223 -15.55 -2.56 9.76
CA TRP A 223 -14.93 -2.10 11.01
C TRP A 223 -13.43 -2.37 11.07
N LEU A 224 -12.99 -3.49 10.47
CA LEU A 224 -11.54 -3.74 10.28
C LEU A 224 -10.96 -2.72 9.30
N PHE A 225 -11.69 -2.43 8.22
CA PHE A 225 -11.29 -1.41 7.24
C PHE A 225 -11.13 -0.04 7.90
N LEU A 226 -12.15 0.44 8.64
CA LEU A 226 -12.10 1.73 9.33
C LEU A 226 -10.92 1.81 10.31
N ASN A 227 -10.71 0.76 11.09
CA ASN A 227 -9.63 0.74 12.07
C ASN A 227 -8.25 0.77 11.39
N LEU A 228 -8.03 -0.06 10.36
CA LEU A 228 -6.80 -0.06 9.57
C LEU A 228 -6.58 1.29 8.87
N PHE A 229 -7.62 1.86 8.29
CA PHE A 229 -7.58 3.18 7.66
C PHE A 229 -7.09 4.26 8.64
N LEU A 230 -7.61 4.29 9.87
CA LEU A 230 -7.19 5.26 10.89
C LEU A 230 -5.73 5.07 11.32
N ILE A 231 -5.27 3.82 11.46
CA ILE A 231 -3.86 3.54 11.76
C ILE A 231 -2.98 4.02 10.59
N CYS A 232 -3.34 3.69 9.36
CA CYS A 232 -2.59 4.11 8.17
C CYS A 232 -2.68 5.61 7.91
N LEU A 233 -3.77 6.28 8.32
CA LEU A 233 -3.88 7.73 8.32
C LEU A 233 -2.83 8.37 9.24
N SER A 234 -2.67 7.86 10.45
CA SER A 234 -1.59 8.30 11.36
C SER A 234 -0.21 8.15 10.69
N VAL A 235 0.06 7.01 10.05
CA VAL A 235 1.32 6.77 9.32
C VAL A 235 1.49 7.73 8.15
N GLY A 236 0.42 8.02 7.39
CA GLY A 236 0.45 8.98 6.30
C GLY A 236 0.74 10.40 6.75
N ILE A 237 0.18 10.85 7.89
CA ILE A 237 0.52 12.14 8.51
C ILE A 237 2.01 12.15 8.91
N LEU A 238 2.50 11.08 9.54
CA LEU A 238 3.92 10.97 9.85
C LEU A 238 4.78 11.10 8.59
N MET A 239 4.43 10.44 7.50
CA MET A 239 5.19 10.47 6.23
C MET A 239 5.15 11.84 5.54
N SER A 240 4.19 12.70 5.82
CA SER A 240 4.16 14.07 5.28
C SER A 240 5.24 14.98 5.86
N THR A 241 5.89 14.59 6.97
CA THR A 241 6.89 15.40 7.68
C THR A 241 8.30 15.37 7.07
N GLN A 242 8.48 14.77 5.91
CA GLN A 242 9.70 14.77 5.10
C GLN A 242 10.96 14.27 5.83
N PHE A 243 11.09 12.98 5.95
CA PHE A 243 12.25 12.33 6.55
C PHE A 243 13.43 12.13 5.59
N THR A 244 14.58 11.83 6.16
CA THR A 244 15.82 11.50 5.42
C THR A 244 15.79 10.06 4.88
N ALA A 245 16.66 9.76 3.90
CA ALA A 245 16.84 8.39 3.41
C ALA A 245 17.22 7.40 4.54
N MET A 246 17.97 7.87 5.56
CA MET A 246 18.34 7.06 6.72
C MET A 246 17.14 6.66 7.56
N PHE A 247 16.16 7.55 7.73
CA PHE A 247 14.90 7.22 8.42
C PHE A 247 14.21 6.03 7.75
N TYR A 248 14.06 6.07 6.44
CA TYR A 248 13.41 4.97 5.69
C TYR A 248 14.25 3.68 5.71
N ALA A 249 15.59 3.79 5.67
CA ALA A 249 16.45 2.61 5.84
C ALA A 249 16.25 1.94 7.21
N MET A 250 16.09 2.73 8.29
CA MET A 250 15.82 2.20 9.63
C MET A 250 14.40 1.62 9.75
N VAL A 251 13.41 2.18 9.03
CA VAL A 251 12.07 1.56 8.91
C VAL A 251 12.18 0.16 8.28
N MET A 252 13.06 -0.03 7.29
CA MET A 252 13.31 -1.36 6.70
C MET A 252 13.90 -2.35 7.71
N VAL A 253 14.83 -1.89 8.55
CA VAL A 253 15.34 -2.70 9.67
C VAL A 253 14.19 -3.11 10.60
N GLY A 254 13.27 -2.17 10.91
CA GLY A 254 12.07 -2.46 11.70
C GLY A 254 11.18 -3.53 11.06
N PHE A 255 10.98 -3.49 9.74
CA PHE A 255 10.26 -4.55 9.02
C PHE A 255 10.97 -5.91 9.10
N ALA A 256 12.28 -5.95 9.00
CA ALA A 256 13.04 -7.20 9.16
C ALA A 256 12.88 -7.77 10.59
N VAL A 257 12.93 -6.91 11.60
CA VAL A 257 12.69 -7.31 12.99
C VAL A 257 11.24 -7.78 13.18
N ALA A 258 10.25 -7.16 12.51
CA ALA A 258 8.86 -7.61 12.56
C ALA A 258 8.67 -9.03 12.02
N LEU A 259 9.32 -9.36 10.89
CA LEU A 259 9.30 -10.72 10.34
C LEU A 259 9.87 -11.75 11.33
N LEU A 260 10.98 -11.42 11.97
CA LEU A 260 11.58 -12.28 13.00
C LEU A 260 10.67 -12.40 14.24
N ALA A 261 10.09 -11.29 14.68
CA ALA A 261 9.18 -11.27 15.81
C ALA A 261 7.91 -12.12 15.55
N GLU A 262 7.34 -12.05 14.34
CA GLU A 262 6.21 -12.91 13.95
C GLU A 262 6.56 -14.38 14.02
N ARG A 263 7.77 -14.75 13.58
CA ARG A 263 8.21 -16.13 13.52
C ARG A 263 8.60 -16.71 14.88
N PHE A 264 9.15 -15.91 15.80
CA PHE A 264 9.73 -16.39 17.04
C PHE A 264 9.01 -15.91 18.30
N ALA A 265 8.53 -14.66 18.34
CA ALA A 265 7.94 -14.08 19.54
C ALA A 265 6.40 -14.16 19.57
N PHE A 266 5.74 -14.16 18.41
CA PHE A 266 4.28 -14.11 18.32
C PHE A 266 3.64 -15.39 17.76
N VAL A 267 4.35 -16.52 17.77
CA VAL A 267 3.83 -17.82 17.26
C VAL A 267 2.56 -18.22 17.99
N ASP A 268 2.60 -18.23 19.32
CA ASP A 268 1.50 -18.63 20.20
C ASP A 268 0.78 -17.46 20.86
N ALA A 269 1.06 -16.23 20.39
CA ALA A 269 0.50 -15.03 21.00
C ALA A 269 -0.97 -14.83 20.62
N ASP A 270 -1.74 -14.27 21.56
CA ASP A 270 -3.12 -13.87 21.34
C ASP A 270 -3.27 -12.97 20.11
N LEU A 271 -4.40 -13.11 19.42
CA LEU A 271 -4.73 -12.32 18.22
C LEU A 271 -4.63 -10.80 18.45
N LYS A 272 -4.86 -10.35 19.69
CA LYS A 272 -4.82 -8.95 20.09
C LYS A 272 -3.39 -8.44 20.28
N SER A 273 -2.48 -9.29 20.71
CA SER A 273 -1.13 -8.90 21.19
C SER A 273 -0.30 -8.16 20.14
N GLN A 274 -0.30 -8.61 18.89
CA GLN A 274 0.48 -7.98 17.83
C GLN A 274 -0.02 -6.57 17.49
N VAL A 275 -1.35 -6.36 17.46
CA VAL A 275 -1.92 -5.03 17.17
C VAL A 275 -1.63 -4.07 18.31
N VAL A 276 -1.76 -4.54 19.57
CA VAL A 276 -1.45 -3.75 20.77
C VAL A 276 0.03 -3.39 20.79
N ALA A 277 0.92 -4.38 20.65
CA ALA A 277 2.36 -4.15 20.64
C ALA A 277 2.78 -3.20 19.50
N GLY A 278 2.26 -3.42 18.29
CA GLY A 278 2.54 -2.57 17.15
C GLY A 278 2.08 -1.12 17.35
N SER A 279 0.90 -0.92 17.92
CA SER A 279 0.38 0.43 18.22
C SER A 279 1.20 1.14 19.28
N ILE A 280 1.61 0.43 20.34
CA ILE A 280 2.48 0.98 21.39
C ILE A 280 3.85 1.37 20.81
N LEU A 281 4.44 0.55 19.95
CA LEU A 281 5.72 0.83 19.31
C LEU A 281 5.66 2.09 18.44
N ILE A 282 4.60 2.26 17.62
CA ILE A 282 4.43 3.47 16.80
C ILE A 282 4.21 4.69 17.71
N ALA A 283 3.39 4.57 18.76
CA ALA A 283 3.16 5.65 19.71
C ALA A 283 4.47 6.06 20.43
N ALA A 284 5.27 5.08 20.86
CA ALA A 284 6.57 5.33 21.46
C ALA A 284 7.51 6.04 20.48
N ALA A 285 7.55 5.64 19.22
CA ALA A 285 8.34 6.30 18.19
C ALA A 285 7.92 7.78 18.01
N LEU A 286 6.62 8.04 17.90
CA LEU A 286 6.09 9.41 17.77
C LEU A 286 6.42 10.26 19.00
N MET A 287 6.24 9.71 20.19
CA MET A 287 6.61 10.39 21.45
C MET A 287 8.11 10.68 21.53
N MET A 288 8.96 9.74 21.11
CA MET A 288 10.40 9.96 21.06
C MET A 288 10.78 11.11 20.11
N ILE A 289 10.21 11.14 18.90
CA ILE A 289 10.46 12.21 17.93
C ILE A 289 9.97 13.57 18.46
N LEU A 290 8.81 13.61 19.13
CA LEU A 290 8.24 14.83 19.71
C LEU A 290 9.05 15.40 20.89
N THR A 291 9.60 14.53 21.74
CA THR A 291 10.15 14.96 23.05
C THR A 291 11.68 15.00 23.10
N ARG A 292 12.38 14.32 22.18
CA ARG A 292 13.83 14.12 22.24
C ARG A 292 14.51 14.55 20.95
N LYS A 293 15.53 15.40 21.07
CA LYS A 293 16.38 15.86 19.94
C LYS A 293 17.72 15.10 19.83
N GLN A 294 17.87 13.99 20.54
CA GLN A 294 19.11 13.22 20.54
C GLN A 294 19.28 12.44 19.23
N MET A 295 20.51 12.34 18.74
CA MET A 295 20.83 11.66 17.48
C MET A 295 20.36 10.19 17.46
N VAL A 296 20.41 9.51 18.60
CA VAL A 296 19.97 8.12 18.77
C VAL A 296 18.51 7.95 18.44
N VAL A 297 17.66 8.94 18.70
CA VAL A 297 16.22 8.91 18.39
C VAL A 297 15.99 8.77 16.89
N ASN A 298 16.80 9.42 16.06
CA ASN A 298 16.68 9.36 14.60
C ASN A 298 16.97 7.96 14.04
N TYR A 299 17.60 7.07 14.80
CA TYR A 299 17.83 5.67 14.43
C TYR A 299 16.81 4.72 15.04
N ILE A 300 16.46 4.90 16.33
CA ILE A 300 15.59 3.96 17.05
C ILE A 300 14.11 4.18 16.70
N SER A 301 13.67 5.43 16.62
CA SER A 301 12.24 5.71 16.35
C SER A 301 11.76 5.13 15.01
N PRO A 302 12.48 5.23 13.86
CA PRO A 302 11.98 4.61 12.63
C PRO A 302 12.02 3.07 12.68
N VAL A 303 12.91 2.45 13.45
CA VAL A 303 12.85 1.00 13.69
C VAL A 303 11.55 0.62 14.39
N PHE A 304 11.14 1.38 15.41
CA PHE A 304 9.87 1.15 16.09
C PHE A 304 8.66 1.40 15.19
N VAL A 305 8.71 2.39 14.31
CA VAL A 305 7.68 2.62 13.29
C VAL A 305 7.58 1.41 12.36
N GLY A 306 8.70 0.94 11.78
CA GLY A 306 8.73 -0.21 10.88
C GLY A 306 8.25 -1.50 11.56
N LEU A 307 8.74 -1.76 12.78
CA LEU A 307 8.34 -2.92 13.57
C LEU A 307 6.82 -2.88 13.87
N GLY A 308 6.32 -1.75 14.34
CA GLY A 308 4.90 -1.57 14.67
C GLY A 308 3.99 -1.73 13.45
N ILE A 309 4.30 -1.05 12.35
CA ILE A 309 3.54 -1.15 11.08
C ILE A 309 3.59 -2.59 10.54
N GLY A 310 4.75 -3.25 10.59
CA GLY A 310 4.93 -4.63 10.16
C GLY A 310 3.99 -5.57 10.90
N LEU A 311 4.01 -5.55 12.22
CA LEU A 311 3.16 -6.38 13.09
C LEU A 311 1.66 -6.14 12.85
N ILE A 312 1.24 -4.86 12.81
CA ILE A 312 -0.16 -4.50 12.58
C ILE A 312 -0.62 -4.95 11.19
N GLY A 313 0.16 -4.64 10.16
CA GLY A 313 -0.21 -4.96 8.77
C GLY A 313 -0.39 -6.46 8.55
N SER A 314 0.52 -7.29 9.08
CA SER A 314 0.41 -8.75 9.01
C SER A 314 -0.83 -9.26 9.71
N ARG A 315 -1.09 -8.79 10.92
CA ARG A 315 -2.21 -9.27 11.72
C ARG A 315 -3.55 -8.86 11.12
N PHE A 316 -3.68 -7.61 10.66
CA PHE A 316 -4.90 -7.16 9.99
C PHE A 316 -5.18 -7.95 8.72
N LEU A 317 -4.19 -8.21 7.88
CA LEU A 317 -4.38 -9.06 6.68
C LEU A 317 -4.98 -10.42 7.05
N LEU A 318 -4.46 -11.08 8.10
CA LEU A 318 -5.01 -12.34 8.58
C LEU A 318 -6.45 -12.20 9.11
N PHE A 319 -6.78 -11.08 9.77
CA PHE A 319 -8.15 -10.82 10.22
C PHE A 319 -9.12 -10.73 9.06
N PHE A 320 -8.77 -9.98 8.00
CA PHE A 320 -9.59 -9.88 6.80
C PHE A 320 -9.80 -11.24 6.13
N ILE A 321 -8.73 -12.03 5.97
CA ILE A 321 -8.81 -13.37 5.36
C ILE A 321 -9.67 -14.31 6.21
N LYS A 322 -9.49 -14.33 7.54
CA LYS A 322 -10.25 -15.21 8.45
C LYS A 322 -11.71 -14.81 8.64
N LEU A 323 -12.06 -13.54 8.40
CA LEU A 323 -13.44 -13.06 8.44
C LEU A 323 -14.21 -13.44 7.17
N SER A 324 -13.52 -13.61 6.04
CA SER A 324 -14.13 -13.87 4.74
C SER A 324 -14.50 -15.33 4.56
N LYS A 325 -15.57 -15.59 3.77
CA LYS A 325 -15.87 -16.92 3.27
C LYS A 325 -14.80 -17.37 2.25
N HIS A 326 -14.70 -18.67 2.02
CA HIS A 326 -13.67 -19.25 1.13
C HIS A 326 -13.65 -18.60 -0.27
N CYS A 327 -14.80 -18.33 -0.87
CA CYS A 327 -14.91 -17.67 -2.18
C CYS A 327 -14.61 -16.14 -2.14
N GLN A 328 -14.62 -15.53 -0.96
CA GLN A 328 -14.44 -14.08 -0.76
C GLN A 328 -13.02 -13.70 -0.30
N ARG A 329 -12.08 -14.65 -0.18
CA ARG A 329 -10.73 -14.38 0.31
C ARG A 329 -10.00 -13.30 -0.52
N GLY A 330 -10.14 -13.35 -1.85
CA GLY A 330 -9.58 -12.32 -2.73
C GLY A 330 -10.17 -10.94 -2.46
N THR A 331 -11.50 -10.85 -2.29
CA THR A 331 -12.19 -9.59 -1.92
C THR A 331 -11.72 -9.06 -0.57
N ALA A 332 -11.47 -9.95 0.39
CA ALA A 332 -10.95 -9.57 1.72
C ALA A 332 -9.55 -8.95 1.63
N VAL A 333 -8.65 -9.54 0.84
CA VAL A 333 -7.30 -8.99 0.61
C VAL A 333 -7.38 -7.66 -0.11
N SER A 334 -8.23 -7.51 -1.13
CA SER A 334 -8.46 -6.23 -1.80
C SER A 334 -8.95 -5.15 -0.83
N THR A 335 -9.89 -5.50 0.06
CA THR A 335 -10.42 -4.57 1.08
C THR A 335 -9.33 -4.13 2.06
N TYR A 336 -8.46 -5.07 2.48
CA TYR A 336 -7.30 -4.76 3.31
C TYR A 336 -6.36 -3.76 2.61
N MET A 337 -6.00 -4.02 1.34
CA MET A 337 -5.12 -3.15 0.56
C MET A 337 -5.71 -1.75 0.36
N LEU A 338 -7.01 -1.67 0.08
CA LEU A 338 -7.71 -0.39 -0.02
C LEU A 338 -7.67 0.40 1.29
N GLY A 339 -7.89 -0.25 2.43
CA GLY A 339 -7.80 0.39 3.75
C GLY A 339 -6.40 0.92 4.06
N TRP A 340 -5.38 0.12 3.70
CA TRP A 340 -3.98 0.48 3.86
C TRP A 340 -3.60 1.71 3.02
N GLU A 341 -3.82 1.63 1.71
CA GLU A 341 -3.42 2.66 0.75
C GLU A 341 -4.22 3.96 0.91
N SER A 342 -5.54 3.85 1.08
CA SER A 342 -6.39 5.03 1.24
C SER A 342 -6.13 5.74 2.57
N GLY A 343 -5.79 4.99 3.63
CA GLY A 343 -5.38 5.57 4.90
C GLY A 343 -4.10 6.40 4.77
N ILE A 344 -3.06 5.85 4.12
CA ILE A 344 -1.81 6.59 3.86
C ILE A 344 -2.09 7.84 3.02
N ALA A 345 -2.87 7.72 1.94
CA ALA A 345 -3.20 8.85 1.06
C ALA A 345 -3.97 9.95 1.81
N ALA A 346 -4.95 9.58 2.64
CA ALA A 346 -5.68 10.51 3.48
C ALA A 346 -4.77 11.18 4.52
N GLY A 347 -3.83 10.42 5.09
CA GLY A 347 -2.84 10.97 6.02
C GLY A 347 -1.90 11.97 5.37
N LEU A 348 -1.43 11.70 4.16
CA LEU A 348 -0.64 12.65 3.37
C LEU A 348 -1.45 13.91 3.04
N PHE A 349 -2.73 13.76 2.66
CA PHE A 349 -3.63 14.89 2.48
C PHE A 349 -3.72 15.75 3.75
N VAL A 350 -4.06 15.15 4.87
CA VAL A 350 -4.22 15.85 6.15
C VAL A 350 -2.91 16.52 6.59
N GLY A 351 -1.79 15.81 6.45
CA GLY A 351 -0.48 16.31 6.84
C GLY A 351 -0.07 17.55 6.05
N TYR A 352 -0.14 17.50 4.71
CA TYR A 352 0.24 18.67 3.89
C TYR A 352 -0.80 19.78 3.90
N PHE A 353 -2.09 19.45 3.98
CA PHE A 353 -3.15 20.47 3.92
C PHE A 353 -3.26 21.29 5.20
N PHE A 354 -3.10 20.67 6.38
CA PHE A 354 -3.34 21.32 7.66
C PHE A 354 -2.09 21.57 8.50
N PHE A 355 -1.02 20.78 8.31
CA PHE A 355 0.11 20.74 9.25
C PHE A 355 1.48 20.94 8.60
N ALA A 356 1.57 21.31 7.33
CA ALA A 356 2.85 21.39 6.61
C ALA A 356 3.84 22.41 7.22
N GLU A 357 3.38 23.42 7.94
CA GLU A 357 4.23 24.44 8.55
C GLU A 357 4.73 24.07 9.95
N ASP A 358 4.05 23.13 10.62
CA ASP A 358 4.35 22.79 12.00
C ASP A 358 4.54 21.29 12.19
N LEU A 359 5.82 20.89 12.25
CA LEU A 359 6.21 19.51 12.50
C LEU A 359 5.64 18.96 13.82
N HIS A 360 5.57 19.77 14.87
CA HIS A 360 5.04 19.35 16.16
C HIS A 360 3.54 19.08 16.09
N LEU A 361 2.79 19.92 15.41
CA LEU A 361 1.36 19.70 15.19
C LEU A 361 1.12 18.47 14.32
N ALA A 362 1.87 18.27 13.24
CA ALA A 362 1.76 17.07 12.40
C ALA A 362 1.99 15.78 13.19
N LEU A 363 3.08 15.72 13.96
CA LEU A 363 3.40 14.55 14.79
C LEU A 363 2.39 14.34 15.91
N SER A 364 1.90 15.42 16.53
CA SER A 364 0.86 15.35 17.57
C SER A 364 -0.46 14.84 16.99
N ALA A 365 -0.85 15.33 15.82
CA ALA A 365 -2.04 14.85 15.10
C ALA A 365 -1.92 13.36 14.72
N SER A 366 -0.74 12.94 14.24
CA SER A 366 -0.45 11.53 13.98
C SER A 366 -0.64 10.69 15.24
N LEU A 367 -0.08 11.12 16.38
CA LEU A 367 -0.21 10.43 17.66
C LEU A 367 -1.67 10.35 18.13
N VAL A 368 -2.42 11.44 18.04
CA VAL A 368 -3.85 11.47 18.41
C VAL A 368 -4.65 10.51 17.54
N CYS A 369 -4.45 10.53 16.23
CA CYS A 369 -5.11 9.58 15.32
C CYS A 369 -4.78 8.12 15.67
N LEU A 370 -3.52 7.83 16.03
CA LEU A 370 -3.12 6.49 16.44
C LEU A 370 -3.79 6.06 17.76
N ILE A 371 -3.85 6.96 18.74
CA ILE A 371 -4.53 6.69 20.04
C ILE A 371 -6.01 6.43 19.81
N LEU A 372 -6.68 7.21 18.96
CA LEU A 372 -8.09 7.00 18.62
C LEU A 372 -8.30 5.66 17.91
N ALA A 373 -7.43 5.30 16.95
CA ALA A 373 -7.47 4.01 16.26
C ALA A 373 -7.24 2.85 17.23
N PHE A 374 -6.27 2.98 18.13
CA PHE A 374 -5.99 1.98 19.17
C PHE A 374 -7.17 1.82 20.14
N GLY A 375 -7.74 2.93 20.61
CA GLY A 375 -8.93 2.92 21.47
C GLY A 375 -10.11 2.23 20.81
N LEU A 376 -10.39 2.56 19.54
CA LEU A 376 -11.42 1.90 18.73
C LEU A 376 -11.15 0.40 18.57
N TYR A 377 -9.89 0.01 18.37
CA TYR A 377 -9.51 -1.40 18.25
C TYR A 377 -9.80 -2.17 19.55
N VAL A 378 -9.31 -1.65 20.69
CA VAL A 378 -9.40 -2.33 21.98
C VAL A 378 -10.84 -2.38 22.49
N ALA A 379 -11.58 -1.27 22.37
CA ALA A 379 -12.92 -1.16 22.93
C ALA A 379 -13.99 -1.85 22.06
N PHE A 380 -13.82 -1.85 20.73
CA PHE A 380 -14.89 -2.28 19.84
C PHE A 380 -14.43 -3.31 18.79
N THR A 381 -13.45 -2.97 17.93
CA THR A 381 -13.14 -3.73 16.71
C THR A 381 -12.70 -5.15 17.02
N HIS A 382 -11.87 -5.35 18.06
CA HIS A 382 -11.39 -6.68 18.45
C HIS A 382 -12.53 -7.59 18.91
N GLN A 383 -13.40 -7.09 19.81
CA GLN A 383 -14.52 -7.87 20.33
C GLN A 383 -15.54 -8.21 19.24
N TRP A 384 -15.83 -7.22 18.38
CA TRP A 384 -16.67 -7.42 17.21
C TRP A 384 -16.10 -8.50 16.28
N TYR A 385 -14.81 -8.47 16.00
CA TYR A 385 -14.12 -9.46 15.16
C TYR A 385 -14.24 -10.86 15.76
N ILE A 386 -13.97 -11.05 17.06
CA ILE A 386 -14.06 -12.35 17.72
C ILE A 386 -15.49 -12.92 17.61
N ARG A 387 -16.52 -12.10 17.83
CA ARG A 387 -17.93 -12.53 17.71
C ARG A 387 -18.31 -12.92 16.29
N LYS A 388 -17.73 -12.28 15.26
CA LYS A 388 -18.07 -12.51 13.87
C LYS A 388 -17.23 -13.61 13.21
N LYS A 389 -15.99 -13.80 13.64
CA LYS A 389 -15.07 -14.84 13.16
C LYS A 389 -15.63 -16.25 13.37
N ASN A 390 -16.45 -16.47 14.38
CA ASN A 390 -16.97 -17.78 14.77
C ASN A 390 -18.29 -18.14 14.10
N ARG A 391 -18.72 -17.38 13.11
CA ARG A 391 -19.85 -17.67 12.22
C ARG A 391 -19.34 -17.98 10.82
#